data_8f35ca168fffa28c0b9f22fa174aa7d7
#
_entry.id   8f35ca168fffa28c0b9f22fa174aa7d7
#
_cell.length_a   1.000
_cell.length_b   1.000
_cell.length_c   1.000
_cell.angle_alpha   90.00
_cell.angle_beta   90.00
_cell.angle_gamma   90.00
#
_symmetry.space_group_name_H-M   'P 1'
#
loop_
_entity.id
_entity.type
_entity.pdbx_description
1 polymer ?
#
loop_
_entity_poly.entity_id
_entity_poly.type
_entity_poly.pdbx_seq_one_letter_code
_entity_poly.pdbx_strand_id
1 'polypeptide(L)'
;MKKLLLIASVAMMTVACQKVSVEQIAGPSELKLNLSASGAVRSVAAGQADGGITIDVPNLSDFSLTITGVDYNRTWSSVAEYSSDERFQAGMYDVSIEYGDITEEGYGKPYFFATKNVEVFERNRTTNVELVATVGNAIVEIAMTDSFKGYFVSHEFTLTTASNTFTLEENPAQHLFVAPQQKVKIDCTCIRQANAAAGTTEKLATQSIDVAARTRYIVKYDLKEAGSVTVSISL
;
A
#
# COMPACT_ATOMS: atom_id res chain seq x y z
N MET A 1 -73.88 -45.95 58.94
CA MET A 1 -72.68 -45.08 59.04
C MET A 1 -71.79 -45.43 57.87
N LYS A 2 -71.86 -44.67 56.76
CA LYS A 2 -71.10 -44.87 55.57
C LYS A 2 -69.95 -43.87 55.53
N LYS A 3 -68.74 -44.34 55.61
CA LYS A 3 -67.55 -43.50 55.47
C LYS A 3 -67.25 -43.23 53.95
N LEU A 4 -67.32 -42.00 53.55
CA LEU A 4 -66.99 -41.57 52.24
C LEU A 4 -65.47 -41.34 52.18
N LEU A 5 -64.74 -42.09 51.34
CA LEU A 5 -63.34 -41.92 51.08
C LEU A 5 -63.19 -40.92 49.89
N LEU A 6 -62.64 -39.77 50.16
CA LEU A 6 -62.33 -38.77 49.12
C LEU A 6 -60.89 -39.03 48.57
N ILE A 7 -60.78 -39.47 47.35
CA ILE A 7 -59.51 -39.67 46.67
C ILE A 7 -59.22 -38.37 45.92
N ALA A 8 -58.26 -37.64 46.43
CA ALA A 8 -57.74 -36.45 45.75
C ALA A 8 -56.67 -36.89 44.71
N SER A 9 -57.01 -36.82 43.43
CA SER A 9 -56.11 -37.05 42.32
C SER A 9 -55.31 -35.78 42.08
N VAL A 10 -54.00 -35.82 42.42
CA VAL A 10 -53.02 -34.78 42.05
C VAL A 10 -52.65 -34.99 40.61
N ALA A 11 -53.17 -34.14 39.76
CA ALA A 11 -52.69 -34.05 38.34
C ALA A 11 -51.32 -33.39 38.30
N MET A 12 -50.28 -34.16 38.14
CA MET A 12 -48.94 -33.65 37.78
C MET A 12 -48.97 -33.10 36.33
N MET A 13 -49.02 -31.77 36.21
CA MET A 13 -48.77 -31.12 34.96
C MET A 13 -47.22 -31.20 34.68
N THR A 14 -46.82 -32.13 33.86
CA THR A 14 -45.47 -32.13 33.25
C THR A 14 -45.43 -30.99 32.24
N VAL A 15 -44.81 -29.87 32.61
CA VAL A 15 -44.41 -28.84 31.65
C VAL A 15 -43.28 -29.43 30.81
N ALA A 16 -43.66 -29.99 29.68
CA ALA A 16 -42.67 -30.33 28.64
C ALA A 16 -42.08 -29.01 28.12
N CYS A 17 -40.90 -28.64 28.61
CA CYS A 17 -40.05 -27.69 27.91
C CYS A 17 -39.78 -28.28 26.54
N GLN A 18 -40.57 -27.89 25.55
CA GLN A 18 -40.17 -28.03 24.17
C GLN A 18 -38.90 -27.18 23.99
N LYS A 19 -37.73 -27.84 23.93
CA LYS A 19 -36.57 -27.25 23.29
C LYS A 19 -37.03 -26.93 21.86
N VAL A 20 -37.36 -25.69 21.62
CA VAL A 20 -37.39 -25.17 20.27
C VAL A 20 -35.94 -25.25 19.83
N SER A 21 -35.58 -26.31 19.14
CA SER A 21 -34.37 -26.34 18.32
C SER A 21 -34.61 -25.27 17.26
N VAL A 22 -34.09 -24.08 17.49
CA VAL A 22 -33.88 -23.13 16.41
C VAL A 22 -32.90 -23.87 15.48
N GLU A 23 -33.43 -24.51 14.44
CA GLU A 23 -32.60 -24.92 13.33
C GLU A 23 -31.90 -23.63 12.90
N GLN A 24 -30.62 -23.56 13.23
CA GLN A 24 -29.76 -22.55 12.67
C GLN A 24 -29.77 -22.80 11.16
N ILE A 25 -30.55 -22.01 10.46
CA ILE A 25 -30.45 -21.94 8.99
C ILE A 25 -29.12 -21.23 8.75
N ALA A 26 -28.05 -21.99 8.84
CA ALA A 26 -26.72 -21.56 8.43
C ALA A 26 -26.74 -21.48 6.90
N GLY A 27 -27.10 -20.33 6.37
CA GLY A 27 -26.99 -20.04 4.95
C GLY A 27 -25.65 -19.34 4.69
N PRO A 28 -25.02 -19.64 3.55
CA PRO A 28 -23.80 -18.93 3.17
C PRO A 28 -24.11 -17.45 2.93
N SER A 29 -23.16 -16.60 3.30
CA SER A 29 -23.25 -15.15 3.16
C SER A 29 -22.50 -14.64 1.93
N GLU A 30 -22.70 -13.38 1.58
CA GLU A 30 -22.09 -12.71 0.44
C GLU A 30 -21.15 -11.60 0.88
N LEU A 31 -20.09 -11.37 0.12
CA LEU A 31 -19.27 -10.17 0.22
C LEU A 31 -19.59 -9.24 -0.95
N LYS A 32 -19.97 -8.01 -0.66
CA LYS A 32 -20.11 -6.95 -1.66
C LYS A 32 -18.90 -6.02 -1.59
N LEU A 33 -18.09 -6.02 -2.62
CA LEU A 33 -16.86 -5.26 -2.69
C LEU A 33 -17.13 -3.88 -3.30
N ASN A 34 -16.72 -2.82 -2.59
CA ASN A 34 -16.64 -1.45 -3.07
C ASN A 34 -15.16 -1.08 -3.14
N LEU A 35 -14.60 -1.16 -4.33
CA LEU A 35 -13.17 -1.01 -4.56
C LEU A 35 -12.87 0.33 -5.20
N SER A 36 -11.78 0.96 -4.77
CA SER A 36 -11.21 2.16 -5.38
C SER A 36 -9.71 2.19 -5.19
N ALA A 37 -9.02 3.10 -5.89
CA ALA A 37 -7.61 3.33 -5.72
C ALA A 37 -7.30 4.82 -5.69
N SER A 38 -6.22 5.20 -4.99
CA SER A 38 -5.76 6.59 -4.84
C SER A 38 -4.27 6.68 -5.13
N GLY A 39 -3.91 7.52 -6.09
CA GLY A 39 -2.53 7.83 -6.45
C GLY A 39 -1.87 8.89 -5.57
N ALA A 40 -2.51 9.34 -4.49
CA ALA A 40 -1.98 10.37 -3.62
C ALA A 40 -0.70 9.92 -2.91
N VAL A 41 0.38 10.63 -3.13
CA VAL A 41 1.69 10.43 -2.48
C VAL A 41 2.02 11.67 -1.66
N ARG A 42 2.45 11.50 -0.43
CA ARG A 42 2.85 12.61 0.44
C ARG A 42 4.16 13.20 -0.06
N SER A 43 4.21 14.52 -0.16
CA SER A 43 5.45 15.27 -0.24
C SER A 43 5.53 16.11 1.03
N VAL A 44 6.53 15.89 1.86
CA VAL A 44 6.77 16.70 3.06
C VAL A 44 8.09 17.42 2.83
N ALA A 45 8.03 18.66 2.43
CA ALA A 45 9.20 19.53 2.46
C ALA A 45 9.47 19.90 3.94
N ALA A 46 10.72 19.86 4.35
CA ALA A 46 11.10 20.33 5.69
C ALA A 46 10.66 21.81 5.84
N GLY A 47 9.56 22.05 6.57
CA GLY A 47 9.06 23.40 6.89
C GLY A 47 7.98 23.96 5.97
N GLN A 48 7.54 23.27 4.94
CA GLN A 48 6.35 23.63 4.14
C GLN A 48 5.56 22.37 3.83
N ALA A 49 4.23 22.45 4.01
CA ALA A 49 3.32 21.47 3.42
C ALA A 49 3.32 21.70 1.91
N ASP A 50 4.31 21.14 1.23
CA ASP A 50 4.30 21.11 -0.22
C ASP A 50 3.22 20.12 -0.66
N GLY A 51 2.36 20.55 -1.56
CA GLY A 51 1.25 19.74 -2.03
C GLY A 51 1.78 18.40 -2.53
N GLY A 52 1.26 17.30 -1.97
CA GLY A 52 1.59 15.96 -2.44
C GLY A 52 1.35 15.84 -3.95
N ILE A 53 2.00 14.89 -4.58
CA ILE A 53 1.73 14.56 -5.98
C ILE A 53 0.65 13.49 -6.06
N THR A 54 0.00 13.43 -7.21
CA THR A 54 -0.90 12.33 -7.55
C THR A 54 -0.31 11.62 -8.76
N ILE A 55 -0.06 10.33 -8.62
CA ILE A 55 0.34 9.46 -9.73
C ILE A 55 -0.89 8.88 -10.41
N ASP A 56 -0.73 8.49 -11.66
CA ASP A 56 -1.80 7.85 -12.41
C ASP A 56 -2.21 6.54 -11.74
N VAL A 57 -3.53 6.38 -11.57
CA VAL A 57 -4.11 5.18 -10.98
C VAL A 57 -4.44 4.21 -12.11
N PRO A 58 -3.98 2.94 -12.03
CA PRO A 58 -4.35 1.90 -12.99
C PRO A 58 -5.86 1.65 -12.98
N ASN A 59 -6.38 1.04 -14.06
CA ASN A 59 -7.77 0.62 -14.05
C ASN A 59 -8.01 -0.43 -12.96
N LEU A 60 -9.15 -0.39 -12.29
CA LEU A 60 -9.47 -1.38 -11.26
C LEU A 60 -9.45 -2.82 -11.78
N SER A 61 -9.79 -3.02 -13.04
CA SER A 61 -9.69 -4.34 -13.71
C SER A 61 -8.27 -4.91 -13.75
N ASP A 62 -7.25 -4.08 -13.59
CA ASP A 62 -5.86 -4.50 -13.62
C ASP A 62 -5.35 -4.93 -12.22
N PHE A 63 -6.18 -4.77 -11.20
CA PHE A 63 -5.88 -5.23 -9.84
C PHE A 63 -6.25 -6.70 -9.67
N SER A 64 -5.40 -7.47 -9.02
CA SER A 64 -5.74 -8.78 -8.48
C SER A 64 -6.56 -8.64 -7.21
N LEU A 65 -7.36 -9.65 -6.89
CA LEU A 65 -8.14 -9.76 -5.66
C LEU A 65 -7.80 -11.07 -4.98
N THR A 66 -7.48 -11.03 -3.71
CA THR A 66 -7.29 -12.24 -2.88
C THR A 66 -8.22 -12.19 -1.69
N ILE A 67 -8.94 -13.29 -1.44
CA ILE A 67 -9.77 -13.48 -0.26
C ILE A 67 -9.30 -14.76 0.43
N THR A 68 -8.88 -14.62 1.69
CA THR A 68 -8.42 -15.73 2.53
C THR A 68 -9.16 -15.73 3.85
N GLY A 69 -9.64 -16.88 4.27
CA GLY A 69 -10.39 -17.04 5.53
C GLY A 69 -10.61 -18.51 5.88
N VAL A 70 -11.62 -18.77 6.69
CA VAL A 70 -11.95 -20.12 7.17
C VAL A 70 -12.22 -21.06 5.97
N ASP A 71 -11.32 -22.02 5.78
CA ASP A 71 -11.38 -23.02 4.70
C ASP A 71 -11.58 -22.41 3.28
N TYR A 72 -11.16 -21.16 3.11
CA TYR A 72 -11.29 -20.42 1.87
C TYR A 72 -9.99 -19.68 1.54
N ASN A 73 -9.47 -19.92 0.34
CA ASN A 73 -8.33 -19.19 -0.19
C ASN A 73 -8.48 -19.13 -1.72
N ARG A 74 -8.76 -17.95 -2.22
CA ARG A 74 -8.92 -17.74 -3.66
C ARG A 74 -8.32 -16.41 -4.10
N THR A 75 -7.65 -16.46 -5.23
CA THR A 75 -7.10 -15.30 -5.91
C THR A 75 -7.69 -15.23 -7.31
N TRP A 76 -8.13 -14.03 -7.70
CA TRP A 76 -8.53 -13.67 -9.06
C TRP A 76 -7.45 -12.76 -9.65
N SER A 77 -7.09 -12.98 -10.90
CA SER A 77 -6.11 -12.16 -11.60
C SER A 77 -6.63 -10.75 -11.88
N SER A 78 -7.95 -10.59 -11.89
CA SER A 78 -8.63 -9.30 -12.01
C SER A 78 -9.81 -9.23 -11.04
N VAL A 79 -9.98 -8.08 -10.40
CA VAL A 79 -11.17 -7.83 -9.56
C VAL A 79 -12.48 -7.96 -10.35
N ALA A 80 -12.42 -7.79 -11.69
CA ALA A 80 -13.58 -7.94 -12.57
C ALA A 80 -14.06 -9.40 -12.69
N GLU A 81 -13.22 -10.37 -12.34
CA GLU A 81 -13.56 -11.80 -12.35
C GLU A 81 -14.33 -12.23 -11.08
N TYR A 82 -14.38 -11.36 -10.07
CA TYR A 82 -15.11 -11.66 -8.85
C TYR A 82 -16.62 -11.63 -9.11
N SER A 83 -17.29 -12.74 -8.77
CA SER A 83 -18.75 -12.85 -8.86
C SER A 83 -19.40 -12.62 -7.49
N SER A 84 -20.50 -11.86 -7.48
CA SER A 84 -21.36 -11.75 -6.31
C SER A 84 -22.04 -13.07 -5.91
N ASP A 85 -21.92 -14.12 -6.77
CA ASP A 85 -22.43 -15.46 -6.48
C ASP A 85 -21.49 -16.28 -5.59
N GLU A 86 -20.30 -15.78 -5.30
CA GLU A 86 -19.41 -16.38 -4.30
C GLU A 86 -20.07 -16.43 -2.93
N ARG A 87 -19.89 -17.55 -2.24
CA ARG A 87 -20.53 -17.82 -0.95
C ARG A 87 -19.48 -18.10 0.12
N PHE A 88 -19.67 -17.46 1.27
CA PHE A 88 -18.73 -17.49 2.38
C PHE A 88 -19.41 -18.06 3.64
N GLN A 89 -18.69 -18.90 4.36
CA GLN A 89 -19.10 -19.32 5.69
C GLN A 89 -18.90 -18.19 6.71
N ALA A 90 -19.55 -18.28 7.85
CA ALA A 90 -19.29 -17.34 8.93
C ALA A 90 -17.84 -17.44 9.42
N GLY A 91 -17.20 -16.32 9.62
CA GLY A 91 -15.80 -16.26 10.06
C GLY A 91 -15.09 -14.97 9.65
N MET A 92 -13.80 -14.93 9.94
CA MET A 92 -12.93 -13.82 9.59
C MET A 92 -12.28 -14.08 8.23
N TYR A 93 -12.25 -13.04 7.40
CA TYR A 93 -11.65 -13.07 6.07
C TYR A 93 -10.75 -11.86 5.88
N ASP A 94 -9.57 -12.10 5.31
CA ASP A 94 -8.71 -11.06 4.79
C ASP A 94 -9.01 -10.86 3.31
N VAL A 95 -9.43 -9.66 2.96
CA VAL A 95 -9.69 -9.24 1.60
C VAL A 95 -8.60 -8.27 1.18
N SER A 96 -7.87 -8.58 0.12
CA SER A 96 -6.81 -7.70 -0.40
C SER A 96 -6.94 -7.50 -1.90
N ILE A 97 -6.56 -6.31 -2.34
CA ILE A 97 -6.40 -5.97 -3.75
C ILE A 97 -5.00 -5.40 -3.95
N GLU A 98 -4.37 -5.77 -5.07
CA GLU A 98 -3.04 -5.28 -5.40
C GLU A 98 -2.83 -5.13 -6.91
N TYR A 99 -1.95 -4.20 -7.26
CA TYR A 99 -1.47 -3.95 -8.61
C TYR A 99 0.04 -3.76 -8.58
N GLY A 100 0.75 -4.43 -9.49
CA GLY A 100 2.21 -4.42 -9.53
C GLY A 100 2.84 -5.36 -8.51
N ASP A 101 4.14 -5.22 -8.30
CA ASP A 101 4.92 -6.01 -7.33
C ASP A 101 5.79 -5.05 -6.50
N ILE A 102 5.68 -5.11 -5.18
CA ILE A 102 6.46 -4.26 -4.27
C ILE A 102 7.97 -4.49 -4.37
N THR A 103 8.38 -5.67 -4.85
CA THR A 103 9.80 -6.02 -5.05
C THR A 103 10.33 -5.58 -6.41
N GLU A 104 9.45 -5.20 -7.33
CA GLU A 104 9.80 -4.73 -8.68
C GLU A 104 10.03 -3.21 -8.65
N GLU A 105 11.25 -2.81 -8.28
CA GLU A 105 11.65 -1.41 -8.28
C GLU A 105 11.97 -0.91 -9.69
N GLY A 106 11.74 0.39 -9.96
CA GLY A 106 12.13 0.99 -11.23
C GLY A 106 11.27 2.19 -11.65
N TYR A 107 11.64 2.77 -12.76
CA TYR A 107 10.87 3.83 -13.40
C TYR A 107 9.54 3.30 -13.93
N GLY A 108 8.43 3.99 -13.59
CA GLY A 108 7.09 3.60 -14.02
C GLY A 108 6.58 2.28 -13.44
N LYS A 109 7.12 1.83 -12.30
CA LYS A 109 6.75 0.59 -11.61
C LYS A 109 6.00 0.84 -10.31
N PRO A 110 4.78 1.44 -10.33
CA PRO A 110 4.01 1.66 -9.13
C PRO A 110 3.44 0.35 -8.59
N TYR A 111 3.43 0.21 -7.28
CA TYR A 111 2.70 -0.83 -6.56
C TYR A 111 1.56 -0.19 -5.77
N PHE A 112 0.36 -0.71 -5.94
CA PHE A 112 -0.82 -0.31 -5.18
C PHE A 112 -1.34 -1.48 -4.37
N PHE A 113 -1.72 -1.21 -3.14
CA PHE A 113 -2.18 -2.24 -2.23
C PHE A 113 -3.25 -1.73 -1.25
N ALA A 114 -4.22 -2.59 -0.96
CA ALA A 114 -5.10 -2.47 0.18
C ALA A 114 -5.43 -3.84 0.75
N THR A 115 -5.60 -3.91 2.04
CA THR A 115 -6.11 -5.11 2.72
C THR A 115 -7.09 -4.71 3.81
N LYS A 116 -8.06 -5.56 4.07
CA LYS A 116 -9.03 -5.40 5.14
C LYS A 116 -9.45 -6.75 5.70
N ASN A 117 -9.40 -6.85 7.01
CA ASN A 117 -9.98 -7.98 7.72
C ASN A 117 -11.47 -7.70 7.96
N VAL A 118 -12.33 -8.65 7.60
CA VAL A 118 -13.78 -8.51 7.69
C VAL A 118 -14.41 -9.73 8.34
N GLU A 119 -15.43 -9.52 9.15
CA GLU A 119 -16.22 -10.58 9.74
C GLU A 119 -17.46 -10.85 8.87
N VAL A 120 -17.59 -12.10 8.43
CA VAL A 120 -18.76 -12.60 7.71
C VAL A 120 -19.66 -13.30 8.72
N PHE A 121 -20.90 -12.87 8.79
CA PHE A 121 -21.89 -13.43 9.70
C PHE A 121 -22.72 -14.51 9.01
N GLU A 122 -23.22 -15.47 9.79
CA GLU A 122 -24.19 -16.45 9.31
C GLU A 122 -25.51 -15.81 8.82
N ARG A 123 -26.32 -16.58 8.07
CA ARG A 123 -27.70 -16.28 7.69
C ARG A 123 -27.91 -15.39 6.47
N ASN A 124 -27.34 -15.74 5.32
CA ASN A 124 -27.62 -15.03 4.06
C ASN A 124 -27.50 -13.51 4.17
N ARG A 125 -26.46 -13.04 4.83
CA ARG A 125 -26.18 -11.61 4.98
C ARG A 125 -25.19 -11.16 3.92
N THR A 126 -25.36 -9.94 3.48
CA THR A 126 -24.36 -9.27 2.66
C THR A 126 -23.44 -8.44 3.58
N THR A 127 -22.15 -8.72 3.54
CA THR A 127 -21.13 -7.89 4.20
C THR A 127 -20.52 -6.95 3.16
N ASN A 128 -20.63 -5.64 3.40
CA ASN A 128 -20.01 -4.64 2.52
C ASN A 128 -18.55 -4.45 2.92
N VAL A 129 -17.67 -4.56 1.92
CA VAL A 129 -16.22 -4.37 2.07
C VAL A 129 -15.80 -3.18 1.23
N GLU A 130 -15.34 -2.14 1.89
CA GLU A 130 -14.76 -0.96 1.23
C GLU A 130 -13.24 -1.06 1.31
N LEU A 131 -12.56 -1.01 0.16
CA LEU A 131 -11.11 -0.99 0.03
C LEU A 131 -10.68 0.17 -0.87
N VAL A 132 -9.68 0.90 -0.41
CA VAL A 132 -9.02 1.95 -1.18
C VAL A 132 -7.54 1.57 -1.30
N ALA A 133 -7.16 1.03 -2.46
CA ALA A 133 -5.75 0.75 -2.72
C ALA A 133 -4.96 2.06 -2.78
N THR A 134 -3.79 2.05 -2.20
CA THR A 134 -2.90 3.21 -2.17
C THR A 134 -1.50 2.81 -2.58
N VAL A 135 -0.71 3.79 -3.02
CA VAL A 135 0.69 3.56 -3.42
C VAL A 135 1.46 2.91 -2.26
N GLY A 136 2.09 1.77 -2.53
CA GLY A 136 2.91 1.05 -1.55
C GLY A 136 4.40 1.41 -1.59
N ASN A 137 4.87 1.96 -2.72
CA ASN A 137 6.27 2.35 -2.90
C ASN A 137 6.59 3.71 -2.25
N ALA A 138 7.91 3.99 -2.15
CA ALA A 138 8.44 5.34 -2.08
C ALA A 138 8.81 5.83 -3.49
N ILE A 139 8.85 7.16 -3.68
CA ILE A 139 9.34 7.81 -4.89
C ILE A 139 10.60 8.58 -4.52
N VAL A 140 11.66 8.44 -5.32
CA VAL A 140 12.92 9.18 -5.12
C VAL A 140 13.25 9.96 -6.38
N GLU A 141 13.51 11.24 -6.21
CA GLU A 141 13.85 12.18 -7.27
C GLU A 141 15.04 13.04 -6.87
N ILE A 142 15.71 13.60 -7.85
CA ILE A 142 16.75 14.60 -7.64
C ILE A 142 16.29 15.95 -8.20
N ALA A 143 16.79 17.00 -7.59
CA ALA A 143 16.68 18.37 -8.07
C ALA A 143 18.03 19.07 -7.94
N MET A 144 18.33 19.96 -8.87
CA MET A 144 19.56 20.73 -8.87
C MET A 144 19.25 22.21 -9.03
N THR A 145 19.95 23.06 -8.28
CA THR A 145 19.87 24.51 -8.49
C THR A 145 20.70 24.93 -9.72
N ASP A 146 20.37 26.10 -10.27
CA ASP A 146 21.12 26.67 -11.39
C ASP A 146 22.58 26.95 -11.01
N SER A 147 22.84 27.30 -9.75
CA SER A 147 24.19 27.47 -9.22
C SER A 147 24.99 26.15 -9.23
N PHE A 148 24.35 25.04 -8.87
CA PHE A 148 24.97 23.72 -8.95
C PHE A 148 25.29 23.35 -10.41
N LYS A 149 24.32 23.49 -11.31
CA LYS A 149 24.48 23.21 -12.75
C LYS A 149 25.52 24.10 -13.43
N GLY A 150 25.62 25.36 -13.01
CA GLY A 150 26.64 26.28 -13.54
C GLY A 150 28.06 25.98 -13.05
N TYR A 151 28.18 25.35 -11.87
CA TYR A 151 29.49 24.99 -11.31
C TYR A 151 30.01 23.63 -11.80
N PHE A 152 29.09 22.66 -11.99
CA PHE A 152 29.40 21.33 -12.51
C PHE A 152 28.83 21.17 -13.91
N VAL A 153 29.74 20.96 -14.89
CA VAL A 153 29.35 20.79 -16.31
C VAL A 153 28.89 19.37 -16.65
N SER A 154 29.21 18.42 -15.79
CA SER A 154 28.73 17.04 -15.89
C SER A 154 28.44 16.51 -14.51
N HIS A 155 27.37 15.76 -14.40
CA HIS A 155 26.96 15.12 -13.16
C HIS A 155 26.21 13.83 -13.49
N GLU A 156 26.47 12.81 -12.72
CA GLU A 156 25.80 11.51 -12.76
C GLU A 156 25.37 11.13 -11.35
N PHE A 157 24.11 10.82 -11.20
CA PHE A 157 23.55 10.39 -9.93
C PHE A 157 23.17 8.93 -10.00
N THR A 158 23.58 8.17 -9.01
CA THR A 158 23.28 6.75 -8.90
C THR A 158 22.55 6.50 -7.59
N LEU A 159 21.37 5.89 -7.66
CA LEU A 159 20.63 5.42 -6.49
C LEU A 159 20.84 3.92 -6.36
N THR A 160 21.26 3.48 -5.17
CA THR A 160 21.42 2.07 -4.82
C THR A 160 20.42 1.71 -3.72
N THR A 161 19.58 0.72 -3.99
CA THR A 161 18.68 0.07 -3.04
C THR A 161 19.32 -1.21 -2.49
N ALA A 162 18.57 -1.99 -1.71
CA ALA A 162 19.04 -3.29 -1.27
C ALA A 162 19.26 -4.28 -2.42
N SER A 163 18.50 -4.14 -3.52
CA SER A 163 18.45 -5.13 -4.61
C SER A 163 18.91 -4.56 -5.96
N ASN A 164 18.86 -3.24 -6.17
CA ASN A 164 19.01 -2.60 -7.48
C ASN A 164 19.89 -1.36 -7.44
N THR A 165 20.35 -0.96 -8.61
CA THR A 165 21.06 0.31 -8.84
C THR A 165 20.43 1.00 -10.04
N PHE A 166 20.13 2.30 -9.89
CA PHE A 166 19.48 3.13 -10.91
C PHE A 166 20.27 4.40 -11.16
N THR A 167 20.36 4.82 -12.41
CA THR A 167 20.79 6.19 -12.74
C THR A 167 19.57 7.11 -12.51
N LEU A 168 19.77 8.19 -11.74
CA LEU A 168 18.75 9.20 -11.52
C LEU A 168 18.88 10.32 -12.54
N GLU A 169 17.72 10.69 -13.10
CA GLU A 169 17.58 11.82 -14.02
C GLU A 169 16.84 12.97 -13.34
N GLU A 170 17.17 14.20 -13.68
CA GLU A 170 16.37 15.35 -13.29
C GLU A 170 15.12 15.43 -14.17
N ASN A 171 13.93 15.55 -13.57
CA ASN A 171 12.65 15.58 -14.26
C ASN A 171 12.43 14.37 -15.21
N PRO A 172 12.53 13.14 -14.74
CA PRO A 172 12.32 11.98 -15.58
C PRO A 172 10.87 11.94 -16.10
N ALA A 173 10.66 11.28 -17.26
CA ALA A 173 9.33 11.11 -17.82
C ALA A 173 8.41 10.25 -16.93
N GLN A 174 8.99 9.40 -16.09
CA GLN A 174 8.30 8.55 -15.14
C GLN A 174 9.00 8.61 -13.79
N HIS A 175 8.23 8.53 -12.70
CA HIS A 175 8.78 8.47 -11.35
C HIS A 175 9.55 7.17 -11.12
N LEU A 176 10.63 7.25 -10.36
CA LEU A 176 11.34 6.07 -9.87
C LEU A 176 10.69 5.59 -8.57
N PHE A 177 10.13 4.38 -8.63
CA PHE A 177 9.51 3.71 -7.50
C PHE A 177 10.51 2.74 -6.86
N VAL A 178 10.63 2.81 -5.54
CA VAL A 178 11.50 1.92 -4.74
C VAL A 178 10.70 1.28 -3.62
N ALA A 179 11.09 0.07 -3.22
CA ALA A 179 10.45 -0.61 -2.11
C ALA A 179 10.63 0.19 -0.80
N PRO A 180 9.61 0.28 0.04
CA PRO A 180 9.69 1.00 1.31
C PRO A 180 10.46 0.22 2.38
N GLN A 181 10.67 0.85 3.55
CA GLN A 181 11.30 0.24 4.73
C GLN A 181 12.74 -0.25 4.49
N GLN A 182 13.44 0.43 3.60
CA GLN A 182 14.87 0.19 3.35
C GLN A 182 15.65 1.50 3.39
N LYS A 183 16.97 1.38 3.47
CA LYS A 183 17.88 2.49 3.32
C LYS A 183 18.39 2.52 1.88
N VAL A 184 18.13 3.61 1.19
CA VAL A 184 18.70 3.87 -0.14
C VAL A 184 19.90 4.79 -0.03
N LYS A 185 20.85 4.64 -0.96
CA LYS A 185 22.04 5.48 -1.06
C LYS A 185 22.04 6.20 -2.39
N ILE A 186 22.42 7.48 -2.37
CA ILE A 186 22.56 8.30 -3.57
C ILE A 186 24.00 8.79 -3.63
N ASP A 187 24.70 8.39 -4.67
CA ASP A 187 26.03 8.86 -5.02
C ASP A 187 25.93 9.86 -6.17
N CYS A 188 26.79 10.87 -6.14
CA CYS A 188 26.94 11.83 -7.23
C CYS A 188 28.41 11.90 -7.65
N THR A 189 28.65 11.68 -8.94
CA THR A 189 29.94 11.93 -9.59
C THR A 189 29.79 13.10 -10.53
N CYS A 190 30.66 14.09 -10.44
CA CYS A 190 30.54 15.33 -11.20
C CYS A 190 31.90 15.84 -11.69
N ILE A 191 31.89 16.76 -12.66
CA ILE A 191 33.08 17.45 -13.18
C ILE A 191 32.86 18.95 -13.00
N ARG A 192 33.80 19.62 -12.30
CA ARG A 192 33.72 21.08 -12.13
C ARG A 192 34.01 21.77 -13.49
N GLN A 193 33.36 22.93 -13.69
CA GLN A 193 33.62 23.78 -14.86
C GLN A 193 35.12 24.10 -15.02
N ALA A 194 35.79 24.42 -13.92
CA ALA A 194 37.24 24.70 -13.96
C ALA A 194 38.10 23.51 -14.41
N ASN A 195 37.60 22.28 -14.28
CA ASN A 195 38.31 21.04 -14.60
C ASN A 195 37.77 20.37 -15.88
N ALA A 196 36.86 21.03 -16.62
CA ALA A 196 36.17 20.44 -17.76
C ALA A 196 37.16 19.94 -18.84
N ALA A 197 38.21 20.73 -19.15
CA ALA A 197 39.21 20.35 -20.15
C ALA A 197 40.05 19.14 -19.73
N ALA A 198 40.25 18.91 -18.43
CA ALA A 198 41.03 17.78 -17.91
C ALA A 198 40.14 16.53 -17.68
N GLY A 199 38.83 16.65 -17.72
CA GLY A 199 37.89 15.57 -17.47
C GLY A 199 37.98 14.99 -16.04
N THR A 200 38.54 15.75 -15.09
CA THR A 200 38.73 15.28 -13.71
C THR A 200 37.41 15.18 -12.97
N THR A 201 37.04 13.97 -12.59
CA THR A 201 35.83 13.70 -11.85
C THR A 201 36.00 13.93 -10.35
N GLU A 202 34.93 14.34 -9.69
CA GLU A 202 34.84 14.51 -8.26
C GLU A 202 33.63 13.72 -7.74
N LYS A 203 33.77 12.99 -6.63
CA LYS A 203 32.69 12.29 -5.98
C LYS A 203 32.20 13.12 -4.79
N LEU A 204 30.94 13.50 -4.78
CA LEU A 204 30.31 14.16 -3.64
C LEU A 204 30.02 13.17 -2.52
N ALA A 205 29.73 13.70 -1.33
CA ALA A 205 29.38 12.87 -0.19
C ALA A 205 28.08 12.08 -0.49
N THR A 206 28.13 10.77 -0.25
CA THR A 206 26.97 9.87 -0.41
C THR A 206 25.85 10.30 0.54
N GLN A 207 24.64 10.42 0.00
CA GLN A 207 23.43 10.64 0.77
C GLN A 207 22.77 9.30 1.12
N SER A 208 22.15 9.21 2.28
CA SER A 208 21.40 8.01 2.71
C SER A 208 20.04 8.41 3.23
N ILE A 209 19.00 7.72 2.78
CA ILE A 209 17.59 7.99 3.10
C ILE A 209 16.93 6.69 3.53
N ASP A 210 16.24 6.72 4.68
CA ASP A 210 15.33 5.64 5.06
C ASP A 210 13.97 5.94 4.41
N VAL A 211 13.55 5.09 3.45
CA VAL A 211 12.37 5.36 2.64
C VAL A 211 11.12 4.69 3.20
N ALA A 212 10.02 5.41 3.23
CA ALA A 212 8.70 4.98 3.68
C ALA A 212 7.70 4.91 2.54
N ALA A 213 6.70 4.03 2.66
CA ALA A 213 5.61 3.93 1.70
C ALA A 213 4.86 5.26 1.52
N ARG A 214 4.32 5.49 0.34
CA ARG A 214 3.50 6.67 0.00
C ARG A 214 4.22 8.00 0.20
N THR A 215 5.55 8.01 0.10
CA THR A 215 6.35 9.20 0.38
C THR A 215 7.25 9.50 -0.81
N ARG A 216 7.24 10.76 -1.24
CA ARG A 216 8.12 11.29 -2.27
C ARG A 216 9.28 12.01 -1.59
N TYR A 217 10.49 11.62 -1.95
CA TYR A 217 11.74 12.21 -1.49
C TYR A 217 12.37 12.98 -2.63
N ILE A 218 12.61 14.28 -2.44
CA ILE A 218 13.34 15.11 -3.39
C ILE A 218 14.69 15.43 -2.78
N VAL A 219 15.74 14.92 -3.39
CA VAL A 219 17.14 15.16 -2.98
C VAL A 219 17.68 16.34 -3.79
N LYS A 220 17.73 17.51 -3.16
CA LYS A 220 18.15 18.76 -3.81
C LYS A 220 19.62 19.04 -3.56
N TYR A 221 20.35 19.20 -4.66
CA TYR A 221 21.74 19.62 -4.68
C TYR A 221 21.83 21.11 -4.94
N ASP A 222 22.54 21.82 -4.08
CA ASP A 222 22.74 23.26 -4.14
C ASP A 222 24.22 23.60 -3.92
N LEU A 223 24.67 24.68 -4.52
CA LEU A 223 25.99 25.21 -4.31
C LEU A 223 25.90 26.44 -3.38
N LYS A 224 26.54 26.33 -2.22
CA LYS A 224 26.80 27.47 -1.35
C LYS A 224 28.11 28.16 -1.69
N GLU A 225 28.39 29.29 -1.03
CA GLU A 225 29.59 30.08 -1.22
C GLU A 225 30.89 29.23 -1.21
N ALA A 226 31.86 29.65 -2.02
CA ALA A 226 33.18 29.04 -2.11
C ALA A 226 33.25 27.58 -2.61
N GLY A 227 32.22 27.12 -3.37
CA GLY A 227 32.26 25.80 -4.01
C GLY A 227 31.89 24.65 -3.06
N SER A 228 31.32 24.94 -1.89
CA SER A 228 30.78 23.87 -1.02
C SER A 228 29.39 23.45 -1.49
N VAL A 229 29.20 22.15 -1.71
CA VAL A 229 27.90 21.58 -2.05
C VAL A 229 27.09 21.33 -0.80
N THR A 230 25.85 21.78 -0.80
CA THR A 230 24.85 21.43 0.23
C THR A 230 23.82 20.51 -0.38
N VAL A 231 23.52 19.44 0.32
CA VAL A 231 22.44 18.53 -0.05
C VAL A 231 21.33 18.63 0.98
N SER A 232 20.14 18.93 0.55
CA SER A 232 18.94 18.88 1.39
C SER A 232 18.00 17.82 0.87
N ILE A 233 17.42 17.04 1.79
CA ILE A 233 16.41 16.04 1.48
C ILE A 233 15.10 16.62 1.97
N SER A 234 14.16 16.84 1.04
CA SER A 234 12.78 17.17 1.37
C SER A 234 11.91 15.94 1.15
N LEU A 235 11.00 15.75 2.08
CA LEU A 235 9.98 14.69 2.05
C LEU A 235 8.73 15.22 1.41
#